data_d9b9eccdd44f5e8f888d9b7fc5118e6f
#
_entry.id   d9b9eccdd44f5e8f888d9b7fc5118e6f
#
_cell.length_a   1.000
_cell.length_b   1.000
_cell.length_c   1.000
_cell.angle_alpha   90.00
_cell.angle_beta   90.00
_cell.angle_gamma   90.00
#
_symmetry.space_group_name_H-M   'P 1'
#
loop_
_entity.id
_entity.type
_entity.pdbx_description
1 polymer ?
#
loop_
_entity_poly.entity_id
_entity_poly.type
_entity_poly.pdbx_seq_one_letter_code
_entity_poly.pdbx_strand_id
1 'polypeptide(L)'
;FRSGTGQLDITGPIEGTQLAYRLTGEVQDEDYWRNFGKERSTFIAPSLTWFGDNATVTMLYSHRDYKTPFDRGTIFDLTTKQPVNVDRKIRFDEPFNITDGQSDLAQLNAEYHLNSQWTARFDYSYSQDKYSDNQARVTAYDATTGTLTRRVDATQGSTQRMHATRADLQGNVDIAGFYNEILGGVSYEYYDLLRTDMIRCKKAKDFNIYNPVYGNTSKCTTVSASDSDQTIKQESYSAYAQDALYLTDNWIAVAGIRYQYYTQYAGKGRPFNVNTDSRDEQWTPKLGLVYKLTPS
;
A
#
# COMPACT_ATOMS: atom_id res chain seq x y z
N PHE A 1 -20.02 -12.43 18.58
CA PHE A 1 -18.99 -12.43 17.52
C PHE A 1 -19.31 -13.57 16.55
N ARG A 2 -19.68 -13.24 15.33
CA ARG A 2 -19.71 -14.19 14.22
C ARG A 2 -18.48 -13.90 13.35
N SER A 3 -17.61 -14.89 13.20
CA SER A 3 -16.45 -14.83 12.34
C SER A 3 -16.49 -16.05 11.43
N GLY A 4 -16.39 -15.82 10.14
CA GLY A 4 -16.32 -16.87 9.13
C GLY A 4 -15.33 -16.49 8.04
N THR A 5 -14.25 -17.30 7.94
CA THR A 5 -13.26 -17.18 6.86
C THR A 5 -13.13 -18.53 6.17
N GLY A 6 -13.34 -18.55 4.86
CA GLY A 6 -13.07 -19.69 3.99
C GLY A 6 -11.86 -19.41 3.12
N GLN A 7 -10.93 -20.34 3.05
CA GLN A 7 -9.69 -20.20 2.26
C GLN A 7 -9.52 -21.39 1.32
N LEU A 8 -8.96 -21.12 0.14
CA LEU A 8 -8.57 -22.10 -0.87
C LEU A 8 -7.13 -21.80 -1.30
N ASP A 9 -6.30 -22.85 -1.36
CA ASP A 9 -4.95 -22.77 -1.93
C ASP A 9 -4.69 -24.07 -2.70
N ILE A 10 -4.57 -23.96 -4.03
CA ILE A 10 -4.32 -25.07 -4.94
C ILE A 10 -3.09 -24.73 -5.76
N THR A 11 -2.11 -25.64 -5.80
CA THR A 11 -0.89 -25.47 -6.58
C THR A 11 -0.45 -26.80 -7.18
N GLY A 12 0.20 -26.75 -8.31
CA GLY A 12 0.76 -27.94 -8.95
C GLY A 12 1.38 -27.67 -10.32
N PRO A 13 2.12 -28.65 -10.85
CA PRO A 13 2.59 -28.61 -12.22
C PRO A 13 1.43 -28.86 -13.21
N ILE A 14 1.58 -28.39 -14.43
CA ILE A 14 0.72 -28.75 -15.55
C ILE A 14 1.45 -29.88 -16.32
N GLU A 15 0.94 -31.10 -16.21
CA GLU A 15 1.56 -32.27 -16.78
C GLU A 15 1.88 -32.13 -18.28
N GLY A 16 3.05 -32.60 -18.69
CA GLY A 16 3.52 -32.50 -20.08
C GLY A 16 3.95 -31.11 -20.53
N THR A 17 4.05 -30.16 -19.61
CA THR A 17 4.51 -28.79 -19.90
C THR A 17 5.59 -28.33 -18.92
N GLN A 18 6.20 -27.18 -19.19
CA GLN A 18 7.12 -26.47 -18.27
C GLN A 18 6.37 -25.45 -17.40
N LEU A 19 5.09 -25.65 -17.12
CA LEU A 19 4.25 -24.71 -16.40
C LEU A 19 3.84 -25.27 -15.03
N ALA A 20 3.78 -24.38 -14.04
CA ALA A 20 3.12 -24.62 -12.76
C ALA A 20 2.14 -23.50 -12.46
N TYR A 21 1.06 -23.82 -11.77
CA TYR A 21 0.03 -22.88 -11.38
C TYR A 21 -0.15 -22.83 -9.87
N ARG A 22 -0.66 -21.71 -9.38
CA ARG A 22 -1.22 -21.61 -8.04
C ARG A 22 -2.49 -20.74 -8.12
N LEU A 23 -3.52 -21.16 -7.40
CA LEU A 23 -4.76 -20.41 -7.21
C LEU A 23 -5.00 -20.29 -5.71
N THR A 24 -5.00 -19.06 -5.21
CA THR A 24 -5.42 -18.77 -3.83
C THR A 24 -6.74 -18.00 -3.85
N GLY A 25 -7.60 -18.28 -2.87
CA GLY A 25 -8.88 -17.59 -2.71
C GLY A 25 -9.24 -17.48 -1.24
N GLU A 26 -9.94 -16.40 -0.88
CA GLU A 26 -10.43 -16.16 0.47
C GLU A 26 -11.80 -15.47 0.43
N VAL A 27 -12.70 -15.87 1.30
CA VAL A 27 -13.95 -15.19 1.59
C VAL A 27 -14.04 -14.97 3.09
N GLN A 28 -14.24 -13.72 3.50
CA GLN A 28 -14.34 -13.32 4.90
C GLN A 28 -15.67 -12.60 5.16
N ASP A 29 -16.38 -12.96 6.22
CA ASP A 29 -17.54 -12.21 6.79
C ASP A 29 -17.42 -12.28 8.32
N GLU A 30 -17.00 -11.19 8.94
CA GLU A 30 -16.70 -11.11 10.35
C GLU A 30 -17.40 -9.92 11.00
N ASP A 31 -17.88 -10.09 12.24
CA ASP A 31 -18.35 -8.97 13.05
C ASP A 31 -17.15 -8.12 13.49
N TYR A 32 -17.29 -6.81 13.36
CA TYR A 32 -16.25 -5.91 13.85
C TYR A 32 -16.12 -5.99 15.36
N TRP A 33 -14.92 -5.88 15.88
CA TRP A 33 -14.63 -6.07 17.31
C TRP A 33 -15.27 -5.04 18.23
N ARG A 34 -15.64 -3.86 17.73
CA ARG A 34 -16.42 -2.85 18.44
C ARG A 34 -17.92 -3.11 18.32
N ASN A 35 -18.72 -2.27 18.96
CA ASN A 35 -20.16 -2.46 19.17
C ASN A 35 -21.03 -2.62 17.89
N PHE A 36 -20.52 -2.23 16.74
CA PHE A 36 -21.19 -2.49 15.45
C PHE A 36 -20.22 -2.46 14.25
N GLY A 37 -20.66 -3.02 13.15
CA GLY A 37 -19.94 -3.11 11.89
C GLY A 37 -19.63 -4.55 11.49
N LYS A 38 -19.28 -4.74 10.24
CA LYS A 38 -18.85 -6.02 9.67
C LYS A 38 -17.68 -5.80 8.71
N GLU A 39 -16.74 -6.71 8.74
CA GLU A 39 -15.65 -6.80 7.77
C GLU A 39 -15.99 -7.90 6.79
N ARG A 40 -16.03 -7.55 5.50
CA ARG A 40 -16.28 -8.47 4.41
C ARG A 40 -15.25 -8.31 3.34
N SER A 41 -14.72 -9.42 2.86
CA SER A 41 -13.87 -9.39 1.67
C SER A 41 -13.97 -10.69 0.89
N THR A 42 -13.74 -10.56 -0.41
CA THR A 42 -13.51 -11.67 -1.33
C THR A 42 -12.20 -11.42 -2.03
N PHE A 43 -11.34 -12.42 -2.06
CA PHE A 43 -10.02 -12.34 -2.66
C PHE A 43 -9.79 -13.55 -3.56
N ILE A 44 -9.17 -13.33 -4.72
CA ILE A 44 -8.70 -14.36 -5.63
C ILE A 44 -7.35 -13.96 -6.21
N ALA A 45 -6.42 -14.91 -6.27
CA ALA A 45 -5.08 -14.68 -6.85
C ALA A 45 -4.58 -15.91 -7.63
N PRO A 46 -4.85 -16.00 -8.93
CA PRO A 46 -4.19 -16.94 -9.82
C PRO A 46 -2.74 -16.50 -10.12
N SER A 47 -1.84 -17.47 -10.22
CA SER A 47 -0.50 -17.28 -10.74
C SER A 47 -0.07 -18.44 -11.64
N LEU A 48 0.82 -18.14 -12.59
CA LEU A 48 1.40 -19.09 -13.52
C LEU A 48 2.89 -18.86 -13.59
N THR A 49 3.67 -19.93 -13.45
CA THR A 49 5.12 -19.92 -13.58
C THR A 49 5.54 -20.83 -14.73
N TRP A 50 6.34 -20.29 -15.64
CA TRP A 50 7.01 -21.05 -16.67
C TRP A 50 8.48 -21.25 -16.30
N PHE A 51 8.96 -22.51 -16.45
CA PHE A 51 10.33 -22.92 -16.17
C PHE A 51 10.97 -23.34 -17.49
N GLY A 52 11.75 -22.44 -18.12
CA GLY A 52 12.59 -22.76 -19.25
C GLY A 52 13.99 -23.21 -18.81
N ASP A 53 14.85 -23.60 -19.78
CA ASP A 53 16.20 -24.10 -19.48
C ASP A 53 17.07 -23.07 -18.76
N ASN A 54 16.99 -21.82 -19.18
CA ASN A 54 17.76 -20.71 -18.60
C ASN A 54 16.88 -19.57 -18.07
N ALA A 55 15.56 -19.74 -18.05
CA ALA A 55 14.63 -18.67 -17.68
C ALA A 55 13.53 -19.20 -16.78
N THR A 56 13.11 -18.34 -15.82
CA THR A 56 11.88 -18.53 -15.06
C THR A 56 11.04 -17.27 -15.19
N VAL A 57 9.76 -17.43 -15.56
CA VAL A 57 8.82 -16.31 -15.69
C VAL A 57 7.58 -16.61 -14.86
N THR A 58 7.26 -15.71 -13.95
CA THR A 58 6.05 -15.81 -13.11
C THR A 58 5.13 -14.63 -13.38
N MET A 59 3.86 -14.92 -13.65
CA MET A 59 2.77 -13.97 -13.74
C MET A 59 1.81 -14.21 -12.59
N LEU A 60 1.40 -13.13 -11.92
CA LEU A 60 0.39 -13.15 -10.86
C LEU A 60 -0.63 -12.06 -11.15
N TYR A 61 -1.89 -12.37 -10.94
CA TYR A 61 -2.96 -11.40 -10.82
C TYR A 61 -3.70 -11.62 -9.51
N SER A 62 -4.10 -10.58 -8.83
CA SER A 62 -5.01 -10.68 -7.71
C SER A 62 -6.10 -9.62 -7.77
N HIS A 63 -7.28 -10.01 -7.33
CA HIS A 63 -8.43 -9.14 -7.17
C HIS A 63 -9.02 -9.30 -5.78
N ARG A 64 -9.38 -8.17 -5.16
CA ARG A 64 -10.05 -8.14 -3.87
C ARG A 64 -11.19 -7.13 -3.90
N ASP A 65 -12.40 -7.58 -3.57
CA ASP A 65 -13.48 -6.71 -3.13
C ASP A 65 -13.51 -6.66 -1.60
N TYR A 66 -13.70 -5.47 -1.03
CA TYR A 66 -13.74 -5.33 0.41
C TYR A 66 -14.75 -4.29 0.89
N LYS A 67 -15.31 -4.55 2.07
CA LYS A 67 -16.18 -3.64 2.78
C LYS A 67 -15.86 -3.70 4.26
N THR A 68 -15.35 -2.59 4.79
CA THR A 68 -14.85 -2.52 6.18
C THR A 68 -15.41 -1.32 6.92
N PRO A 69 -15.60 -1.39 8.25
CA PRO A 69 -15.92 -0.23 9.04
C PRO A 69 -14.82 0.83 8.96
N PHE A 70 -15.21 2.09 8.71
CA PHE A 70 -14.28 3.20 8.77
C PHE A 70 -14.27 3.79 10.17
N ASP A 71 -13.50 3.17 11.07
CA ASP A 71 -13.38 3.56 12.46
C ASP A 71 -12.11 4.40 12.68
N ARG A 72 -12.28 5.61 13.22
CA ARG A 72 -11.16 6.50 13.54
C ARG A 72 -10.56 6.27 14.92
N GLY A 73 -11.03 5.26 15.63
CA GLY A 73 -10.55 4.90 16.97
C GLY A 73 -11.15 5.74 18.08
N THR A 74 -10.36 5.96 19.15
CA THR A 74 -10.79 6.73 20.31
C THR A 74 -10.45 8.22 20.17
N ILE A 75 -11.10 9.04 21.00
CA ILE A 75 -10.80 10.45 21.13
C ILE A 75 -9.95 10.70 22.37
N PHE A 76 -9.16 11.77 22.33
CA PHE A 76 -8.34 12.21 23.46
C PHE A 76 -8.91 13.50 24.05
N ASP A 77 -8.94 13.58 25.36
CA ASP A 77 -9.13 14.83 26.07
C ASP A 77 -7.87 15.69 25.87
N LEU A 78 -8.05 16.87 25.29
CA LEU A 78 -6.93 17.77 24.98
C LEU A 78 -6.28 18.38 26.24
N THR A 79 -7.00 18.41 27.36
CA THR A 79 -6.50 18.92 28.65
C THR A 79 -5.63 17.91 29.34
N THR A 80 -6.13 16.68 29.47
CA THR A 80 -5.42 15.59 30.17
C THR A 80 -4.45 14.86 29.24
N LYS A 81 -4.60 14.99 27.94
CA LYS A 81 -3.90 14.23 26.88
C LYS A 81 -4.05 12.71 27.03
N GLN A 82 -5.11 12.27 27.66
CA GLN A 82 -5.47 10.87 27.85
C GLN A 82 -6.66 10.49 26.98
N PRO A 83 -6.81 9.22 26.58
CA PRO A 83 -8.03 8.72 25.97
C PRO A 83 -9.22 8.97 26.90
N VAL A 84 -10.40 9.26 26.33
CA VAL A 84 -11.63 9.37 27.12
C VAL A 84 -11.94 8.05 27.82
N ASN A 85 -12.38 8.12 29.06
CA ASN A 85 -12.68 6.96 29.91
C ASN A 85 -14.10 6.44 29.63
N VAL A 86 -14.23 5.62 28.59
CA VAL A 86 -15.46 4.90 28.20
C VAL A 86 -15.09 3.47 27.79
N ASP A 87 -16.09 2.59 27.68
CA ASP A 87 -15.85 1.24 27.18
C ASP A 87 -15.16 1.30 25.78
N ARG A 88 -14.06 0.55 25.64
CA ARG A 88 -13.24 0.48 24.43
C ARG A 88 -14.00 0.01 23.18
N LYS A 89 -15.16 -0.64 23.37
CA LYS A 89 -16.04 -1.07 22.27
C LYS A 89 -16.91 0.05 21.74
N ILE A 90 -17.05 1.17 22.45
CA ILE A 90 -17.88 2.30 22.02
C ILE A 90 -17.22 2.95 20.79
N ARG A 91 -17.98 3.06 19.71
CA ARG A 91 -17.64 3.85 18.54
C ARG A 91 -18.23 5.25 18.68
N PHE A 92 -17.51 6.26 18.17
CA PHE A 92 -17.94 7.67 18.21
C PHE A 92 -18.49 8.14 16.85
N ASP A 93 -18.70 7.21 15.96
CA ASP A 93 -19.18 7.40 14.60
C ASP A 93 -20.58 6.77 14.42
N GLU A 94 -20.97 6.48 13.19
CA GLU A 94 -22.27 5.93 12.85
C GLU A 94 -22.13 4.59 12.12
N PRO A 95 -23.18 3.74 12.10
CA PRO A 95 -23.17 2.47 11.37
C PRO A 95 -22.88 2.60 9.86
N PHE A 96 -23.09 3.79 9.27
CA PHE A 96 -22.75 4.07 7.88
C PHE A 96 -21.28 4.41 7.63
N ASN A 97 -20.45 4.48 8.68
CA ASN A 97 -19.01 4.65 8.54
C ASN A 97 -18.39 3.37 7.96
N ILE A 98 -18.35 3.32 6.65
CA ILE A 98 -17.91 2.17 5.87
C ILE A 98 -16.98 2.66 4.76
N THR A 99 -15.90 1.93 4.53
CA THR A 99 -15.12 1.94 3.30
C THR A 99 -15.54 0.75 2.45
N ASP A 100 -15.91 1.01 1.21
CA ASP A 100 -16.32 0.03 0.21
C ASP A 100 -15.42 0.18 -1.01
N GLY A 101 -14.67 -0.85 -1.36
CA GLY A 101 -13.65 -0.73 -2.39
C GLY A 101 -13.25 -2.05 -3.02
N GLN A 102 -12.39 -1.92 -4.01
CA GLN A 102 -11.76 -3.02 -4.74
C GLN A 102 -10.30 -2.71 -5.01
N SER A 103 -9.47 -3.75 -5.00
CA SER A 103 -8.07 -3.64 -5.37
C SER A 103 -7.65 -4.72 -6.35
N ASP A 104 -6.83 -4.33 -7.32
CA ASP A 104 -6.23 -5.18 -8.33
C ASP A 104 -4.72 -5.10 -8.25
N LEU A 105 -4.04 -6.23 -8.42
CA LEU A 105 -2.59 -6.32 -8.54
C LEU A 105 -2.26 -7.24 -9.71
N ALA A 106 -1.40 -6.80 -10.62
CA ALA A 106 -0.78 -7.64 -11.64
C ALA A 106 0.74 -7.56 -11.50
N GLN A 107 1.41 -8.69 -11.51
CA GLN A 107 2.86 -8.78 -11.43
C GLN A 107 3.42 -9.70 -12.50
N LEU A 108 4.58 -9.32 -13.03
CA LEU A 108 5.42 -10.11 -13.91
C LEU A 108 6.82 -10.11 -13.34
N ASN A 109 7.35 -11.29 -13.04
CA ASN A 109 8.73 -11.49 -12.62
C ASN A 109 9.41 -12.40 -13.64
N ALA A 110 10.54 -12.01 -14.16
CA ALA A 110 11.34 -12.80 -15.08
C ALA A 110 12.79 -12.83 -14.62
N GLU A 111 13.36 -14.01 -14.59
CA GLU A 111 14.77 -14.25 -14.34
C GLU A 111 15.36 -15.02 -15.52
N TYR A 112 16.50 -14.59 -16.02
CA TYR A 112 17.20 -15.22 -17.13
C TYR A 112 18.70 -15.36 -16.82
N HIS A 113 19.18 -16.60 -16.80
CA HIS A 113 20.59 -16.93 -16.66
C HIS A 113 21.29 -16.79 -18.02
N LEU A 114 21.97 -15.67 -18.20
CA LEU A 114 22.75 -15.40 -19.42
C LEU A 114 23.90 -16.43 -19.59
N ASN A 115 24.52 -16.80 -18.47
CA ASN A 115 25.52 -17.86 -18.35
C ASN A 115 25.71 -18.22 -16.85
N SER A 116 26.75 -18.98 -16.53
CA SER A 116 27.01 -19.39 -15.13
C SER A 116 27.38 -18.24 -14.17
N GLN A 117 27.70 -17.08 -14.69
CA GLN A 117 28.15 -15.91 -13.90
C GLN A 117 27.14 -14.78 -13.87
N TRP A 118 26.28 -14.65 -14.91
CA TRP A 118 25.40 -13.50 -15.06
C TRP A 118 23.94 -13.89 -15.12
N THR A 119 23.14 -13.19 -14.32
CA THR A 119 21.68 -13.31 -14.27
C THR A 119 21.04 -11.95 -14.49
N ALA A 120 20.12 -11.88 -15.44
CA ALA A 120 19.27 -10.73 -15.68
C ALA A 120 17.91 -10.95 -14.99
N ARG A 121 17.35 -9.90 -14.37
CA ARG A 121 16.02 -9.91 -13.77
C ARG A 121 15.21 -8.75 -14.29
N PHE A 122 13.94 -9.01 -14.50
CA PHE A 122 12.95 -8.01 -14.85
C PHE A 122 11.72 -8.19 -13.98
N ASP A 123 11.30 -7.12 -13.32
CA ASP A 123 10.09 -7.07 -12.50
C ASP A 123 9.18 -5.95 -12.99
N TYR A 124 7.90 -6.24 -13.14
CA TYR A 124 6.85 -5.27 -13.38
C TYR A 124 5.71 -5.51 -12.40
N SER A 125 5.19 -4.44 -11.82
CA SER A 125 4.03 -4.47 -10.95
C SER A 125 3.08 -3.33 -11.33
N TYR A 126 1.80 -3.67 -11.46
CA TYR A 126 0.69 -2.72 -11.54
C TYR A 126 -0.24 -2.97 -10.37
N SER A 127 -0.58 -1.93 -9.63
CA SER A 127 -1.65 -1.99 -8.64
C SER A 127 -2.65 -0.87 -8.83
N GLN A 128 -3.93 -1.20 -8.58
CA GLN A 128 -5.02 -0.23 -8.55
C GLN A 128 -5.85 -0.47 -7.31
N ASP A 129 -6.16 0.61 -6.58
CA ASP A 129 -7.13 0.60 -5.50
C ASP A 129 -8.21 1.64 -5.79
N LYS A 130 -9.47 1.23 -5.70
CA LYS A 130 -10.64 2.08 -5.86
C LYS A 130 -11.51 1.95 -4.63
N TYR A 131 -11.89 3.08 -4.03
CA TYR A 131 -12.81 3.03 -2.90
C TYR A 131 -13.68 4.27 -2.80
N SER A 132 -14.76 4.10 -2.07
CA SER A 132 -15.56 5.18 -1.51
C SER A 132 -15.73 4.98 -0.02
N ASP A 133 -15.77 6.04 0.75
CA ASP A 133 -16.03 5.99 2.19
C ASP A 133 -17.15 6.95 2.60
N ASN A 134 -17.72 6.68 3.77
CA ASN A 134 -18.60 7.61 4.49
C ASN A 134 -18.19 7.61 5.96
N GLN A 135 -18.25 8.76 6.60
CA GLN A 135 -17.82 8.89 7.98
C GLN A 135 -18.55 10.03 8.71
N ALA A 136 -19.10 9.73 9.88
CA ALA A 136 -19.39 10.73 10.90
C ALA A 136 -18.10 10.94 11.70
N ARG A 137 -17.43 12.07 11.51
CA ARG A 137 -16.11 12.35 12.07
C ARG A 137 -16.20 13.31 13.24
N VAL A 138 -15.60 12.96 14.38
CA VAL A 138 -15.43 13.86 15.51
C VAL A 138 -14.52 15.01 15.11
N THR A 139 -14.96 16.24 15.37
CA THR A 139 -14.22 17.48 15.09
C THR A 139 -13.92 18.28 16.35
N ALA A 140 -14.68 18.06 17.44
CA ALA A 140 -14.41 18.64 18.77
C ALA A 140 -15.02 17.76 19.86
N TYR A 141 -14.46 17.85 21.05
CA TYR A 141 -14.92 17.22 22.28
C TYR A 141 -15.00 18.24 23.40
N ASP A 142 -16.14 18.28 24.08
CA ASP A 142 -16.35 19.06 25.30
C ASP A 142 -16.24 18.13 26.51
N ALA A 143 -15.12 18.21 27.21
CA ALA A 143 -14.83 17.35 28.36
C ALA A 143 -15.77 17.62 29.55
N THR A 144 -16.38 18.82 29.66
CA THR A 144 -17.29 19.16 30.75
C THR A 144 -18.62 18.43 30.61
N THR A 145 -19.14 18.30 29.42
CA THR A 145 -20.44 17.71 29.14
C THR A 145 -20.37 16.31 28.55
N GLY A 146 -19.20 15.88 28.08
CA GLY A 146 -19.03 14.64 27.33
C GLY A 146 -19.59 14.72 25.89
N THR A 147 -19.85 15.93 25.39
CA THR A 147 -20.51 16.13 24.08
C THR A 147 -19.49 16.20 22.94
N LEU A 148 -19.76 15.49 21.88
CA LEU A 148 -18.98 15.55 20.64
C LEU A 148 -19.64 16.48 19.62
N THR A 149 -18.81 17.26 18.95
CA THR A 149 -19.17 17.89 17.69
C THR A 149 -18.69 17.00 16.56
N ARG A 150 -19.60 16.56 15.70
CA ARG A 150 -19.30 15.68 14.57
C ARG A 150 -19.62 16.39 13.25
N ARG A 151 -18.99 15.92 12.18
CA ARG A 151 -19.27 16.31 10.82
C ARG A 151 -19.34 15.06 9.94
N VAL A 152 -20.33 14.98 9.07
CA VAL A 152 -20.36 13.93 8.07
C VAL A 152 -19.46 14.32 6.90
N ASP A 153 -18.50 13.47 6.64
CA ASP A 153 -17.57 13.56 5.52
C ASP A 153 -17.70 12.29 4.67
N ALA A 154 -17.30 12.37 3.40
CA ALA A 154 -17.16 11.20 2.55
C ALA A 154 -16.13 11.46 1.46
N THR A 155 -15.57 10.38 0.95
CA THR A 155 -14.81 10.33 -0.30
C THR A 155 -15.63 9.51 -1.29
N GLN A 156 -16.01 10.11 -2.42
CA GLN A 156 -16.74 9.39 -3.47
C GLN A 156 -15.84 9.28 -4.70
N GLY A 157 -15.43 8.04 -5.03
CA GLY A 157 -14.59 7.75 -6.17
C GLY A 157 -13.11 8.08 -5.97
N SER A 158 -12.46 7.50 -4.97
CA SER A 158 -11.00 7.47 -4.91
C SER A 158 -10.47 6.40 -5.85
N THR A 159 -9.50 6.75 -6.69
CA THR A 159 -8.74 5.81 -7.52
C THR A 159 -7.26 6.09 -7.34
N GLN A 160 -6.51 5.07 -6.97
CA GLN A 160 -5.06 5.09 -6.84
C GLN A 160 -4.49 4.04 -7.78
N ARG A 161 -3.45 4.40 -8.55
CA ARG A 161 -2.73 3.50 -9.45
C ARG A 161 -1.25 3.63 -9.22
N MET A 162 -0.56 2.51 -9.29
CA MET A 162 0.90 2.47 -9.22
C MET A 162 1.43 1.52 -10.28
N HIS A 163 2.44 1.95 -10.99
CA HIS A 163 3.27 1.12 -11.85
C HIS A 163 4.69 1.13 -11.29
N ALA A 164 5.31 -0.03 -11.18
CA ALA A 164 6.71 -0.15 -10.82
C ALA A 164 7.38 -1.13 -11.78
N THR A 165 8.52 -0.72 -12.32
CA THR A 165 9.33 -1.52 -13.22
C THR A 165 10.77 -1.51 -12.74
N ARG A 166 11.42 -2.67 -12.77
CA ARG A 166 12.84 -2.81 -12.43
C ARG A 166 13.50 -3.79 -13.39
N ALA A 167 14.71 -3.45 -13.81
CA ALA A 167 15.57 -4.34 -14.57
C ALA A 167 16.96 -4.35 -13.93
N ASP A 168 17.45 -5.54 -13.57
CA ASP A 168 18.70 -5.76 -12.89
C ASP A 168 19.59 -6.72 -13.69
N LEU A 169 20.89 -6.50 -13.61
CA LEU A 169 21.92 -7.43 -14.00
C LEU A 169 22.80 -7.75 -12.80
N GLN A 170 22.86 -8.99 -12.41
CA GLN A 170 23.72 -9.49 -11.33
C GLN A 170 24.83 -10.36 -11.92
N GLY A 171 26.06 -10.13 -11.50
CA GLY A 171 27.22 -10.89 -11.91
C GLY A 171 28.04 -11.40 -10.74
N ASN A 172 28.52 -12.63 -10.82
CA ASN A 172 29.44 -13.26 -9.89
C ASN A 172 30.75 -13.53 -10.65
N VAL A 173 31.73 -12.64 -10.48
CA VAL A 173 32.91 -12.60 -11.34
C VAL A 173 34.20 -12.40 -10.55
N ASP A 174 35.30 -12.94 -11.06
CA ASP A 174 36.64 -12.66 -10.54
C ASP A 174 37.25 -11.46 -11.28
N ILE A 175 37.58 -10.41 -10.54
CA ILE A 175 38.25 -9.23 -11.07
C ILE A 175 39.58 -9.02 -10.31
N ALA A 176 40.68 -9.03 -11.02
CA ALA A 176 42.02 -8.84 -10.46
C ALA A 176 42.37 -9.82 -9.32
N GLY A 177 41.81 -11.03 -9.34
CA GLY A 177 42.06 -12.07 -8.33
C GLY A 177 41.17 -12.00 -7.10
N PHE A 178 40.13 -11.13 -7.11
CA PHE A 178 39.13 -11.03 -6.06
C PHE A 178 37.75 -11.44 -6.62
N TYR A 179 36.99 -12.20 -5.84
CA TYR A 179 35.62 -12.51 -6.15
C TYR A 179 34.73 -11.30 -5.86
N ASN A 180 33.85 -11.00 -6.83
CA ASN A 180 32.93 -9.85 -6.79
C ASN A 180 31.50 -10.31 -7.06
N GLU A 181 30.55 -9.79 -6.30
CA GLU A 181 29.12 -9.87 -6.57
C GLU A 181 28.63 -8.48 -7.01
N ILE A 182 28.51 -8.30 -8.31
CA ILE A 182 28.13 -7.04 -8.94
C ILE A 182 26.64 -7.04 -9.19
N LEU A 183 25.98 -5.93 -8.85
CA LEU A 183 24.59 -5.64 -9.19
C LEU A 183 24.51 -4.27 -9.85
N GLY A 184 23.89 -4.21 -11.03
CA GLY A 184 23.53 -2.95 -11.66
C GLY A 184 22.09 -3.01 -12.13
N GLY A 185 21.38 -1.87 -12.07
CA GLY A 185 19.99 -1.87 -12.48
C GLY A 185 19.41 -0.48 -12.66
N VAL A 186 18.19 -0.48 -13.21
CA VAL A 186 17.35 0.70 -13.40
C VAL A 186 15.95 0.42 -12.88
N SER A 187 15.28 1.45 -12.39
CA SER A 187 13.87 1.35 -11.99
C SER A 187 13.07 2.58 -12.41
N TYR A 188 11.80 2.36 -12.67
CA TYR A 188 10.80 3.39 -12.92
C TYR A 188 9.58 3.12 -12.06
N GLU A 189 9.06 4.17 -11.42
CA GLU A 189 7.84 4.13 -10.64
C GLU A 189 6.94 5.30 -11.04
N TYR A 190 5.66 5.00 -11.24
CA TYR A 190 4.61 5.98 -11.48
C TYR A 190 3.48 5.77 -10.48
N TYR A 191 3.07 6.83 -9.83
CA TYR A 191 1.94 6.86 -8.90
C TYR A 191 0.94 7.92 -9.33
N ASP A 192 -0.35 7.57 -9.36
CA ASP A 192 -1.46 8.46 -9.69
C ASP A 192 -2.59 8.25 -8.68
N LEU A 193 -2.99 9.33 -8.02
CA LEU A 193 -4.14 9.38 -7.12
C LEU A 193 -5.13 10.42 -7.62
N LEU A 194 -6.39 10.02 -7.74
CA LEU A 194 -7.52 10.93 -7.95
C LEU A 194 -8.62 10.64 -6.93
N ARG A 195 -9.05 11.65 -6.18
CA ARG A 195 -10.28 11.63 -5.37
C ARG A 195 -11.23 12.65 -5.95
N THR A 196 -12.34 12.18 -6.52
CA THR A 196 -13.26 13.03 -7.27
C THR A 196 -14.12 13.92 -6.36
N ASP A 197 -15.14 13.35 -5.74
CA ASP A 197 -16.06 14.14 -4.90
C ASP A 197 -15.73 13.97 -3.41
N MET A 198 -15.43 15.08 -2.78
CA MET A 198 -15.22 15.15 -1.33
C MET A 198 -16.46 15.77 -0.67
N ILE A 199 -17.20 14.94 0.08
CA ILE A 199 -18.37 15.39 0.81
C ILE A 199 -17.95 16.04 2.13
N ARG A 200 -18.50 17.23 2.42
CA ARG A 200 -18.27 17.96 3.67
C ARG A 200 -19.57 18.62 4.10
N CYS A 201 -20.11 18.17 5.21
CA CYS A 201 -21.38 18.67 5.73
C CYS A 201 -21.22 19.64 6.88
N LYS A 202 -22.30 20.20 7.37
CA LYS A 202 -22.30 21.06 8.55
C LYS A 202 -21.93 20.25 9.79
N LYS A 203 -21.27 20.89 10.74
CA LYS A 203 -20.98 20.32 12.05
C LYS A 203 -22.26 20.31 12.91
N ALA A 204 -22.43 19.28 13.72
CA ALA A 204 -23.51 19.15 14.69
C ALA A 204 -22.97 18.70 16.05
N LYS A 205 -23.56 19.20 17.14
CA LYS A 205 -23.37 18.67 18.51
C LYS A 205 -24.46 17.66 18.75
N ASP A 206 -24.20 16.41 18.41
CA ASP A 206 -25.22 15.37 18.24
C ASP A 206 -24.94 14.06 18.97
N PHE A 207 -23.86 14.00 19.75
CA PHE A 207 -23.46 12.76 20.39
C PHE A 207 -22.84 12.99 21.76
N ASN A 208 -23.26 12.19 22.76
CA ASN A 208 -22.67 12.20 24.10
C ASN A 208 -21.95 10.87 24.35
N ILE A 209 -20.69 10.93 24.80
CA ILE A 209 -19.86 9.73 24.99
C ILE A 209 -20.33 8.85 26.16
N TYR A 210 -21.02 9.41 27.15
CA TYR A 210 -21.55 8.69 28.32
C TYR A 210 -22.96 8.13 28.08
N ASN A 211 -23.69 8.66 27.09
CA ASN A 211 -24.98 8.17 26.67
C ASN A 211 -25.08 8.13 25.13
N PRO A 212 -24.35 7.20 24.48
CA PRO A 212 -24.23 7.16 23.04
C PRO A 212 -25.57 6.77 22.38
N VAL A 213 -26.06 7.61 21.49
CA VAL A 213 -27.24 7.35 20.65
C VAL A 213 -26.80 7.43 19.19
N TYR A 214 -27.05 6.35 18.48
CA TYR A 214 -26.69 6.21 17.06
C TYR A 214 -27.92 6.39 16.16
N GLY A 215 -27.68 6.80 14.92
CA GLY A 215 -28.72 6.97 13.91
C GLY A 215 -29.37 8.36 13.86
N ASN A 216 -28.98 9.28 14.75
CA ASN A 216 -29.44 10.67 14.72
C ASN A 216 -28.78 11.48 13.58
N THR A 217 -27.61 11.05 13.13
CA THR A 217 -26.90 11.68 12.04
C THR A 217 -26.98 10.78 10.81
N SER A 218 -27.39 11.36 9.68
CA SER A 218 -27.50 10.67 8.39
C SER A 218 -26.37 11.09 7.44
N LYS A 219 -26.14 10.26 6.42
CA LYS A 219 -25.28 10.63 5.28
C LYS A 219 -25.77 11.93 4.65
N CYS A 220 -24.85 12.72 4.15
CA CYS A 220 -25.18 13.90 3.36
C CYS A 220 -24.48 13.86 1.99
N THR A 221 -24.87 14.76 1.10
CA THR A 221 -24.40 14.80 -0.30
C THR A 221 -23.75 16.15 -0.68
N THR A 222 -23.45 16.99 0.31
CA THR A 222 -22.85 18.31 0.03
C THR A 222 -21.40 18.17 -0.45
N VAL A 223 -21.19 18.37 -1.73
CA VAL A 223 -19.84 18.34 -2.34
C VAL A 223 -19.07 19.59 -1.97
N SER A 224 -17.86 19.44 -1.45
CA SER A 224 -16.91 20.51 -1.21
C SER A 224 -16.10 20.77 -2.47
N ALA A 225 -16.42 21.82 -3.21
CA ALA A 225 -15.69 22.15 -4.42
C ALA A 225 -14.18 22.39 -4.14
N SER A 226 -13.83 23.02 -3.02
CA SER A 226 -12.43 23.28 -2.65
C SER A 226 -11.62 22.08 -2.24
N ASP A 227 -12.29 20.98 -1.82
CA ASP A 227 -11.62 19.73 -1.38
C ASP A 227 -11.69 18.62 -2.42
N SER A 228 -12.51 18.78 -3.47
CA SER A 228 -12.70 17.77 -4.52
C SER A 228 -11.55 17.76 -5.54
N ASP A 229 -11.54 16.76 -6.41
CA ASP A 229 -10.54 16.57 -7.47
C ASP A 229 -9.10 16.56 -6.93
N GLN A 230 -8.90 15.96 -5.73
CA GLN A 230 -7.57 15.80 -5.17
C GLN A 230 -6.75 14.89 -6.08
N THR A 231 -5.72 15.48 -6.68
CA THR A 231 -4.84 14.80 -7.62
C THR A 231 -3.41 14.79 -7.07
N ILE A 232 -2.76 13.64 -7.13
CA ILE A 232 -1.32 13.50 -6.87
C ILE A 232 -0.76 12.62 -8.00
N LYS A 233 0.27 13.10 -8.69
CA LYS A 233 1.05 12.34 -9.66
C LYS A 233 2.51 12.38 -9.25
N GLN A 234 3.16 11.24 -9.25
CA GLN A 234 4.58 11.11 -8.91
C GLN A 234 5.24 10.20 -9.94
N GLU A 235 6.44 10.59 -10.36
CA GLU A 235 7.30 9.76 -11.19
C GLU A 235 8.69 9.69 -10.57
N SER A 236 9.30 8.53 -10.61
CA SER A 236 10.65 8.31 -10.12
C SER A 236 11.42 7.42 -11.09
N TYR A 237 12.59 7.87 -11.45
CA TYR A 237 13.56 7.15 -12.28
C TYR A 237 14.81 6.94 -11.48
N SER A 238 15.35 5.72 -11.48
CA SER A 238 16.58 5.43 -10.75
C SER A 238 17.51 4.57 -11.59
N ALA A 239 18.81 4.79 -11.37
CA ALA A 239 19.86 3.89 -11.82
C ALA A 239 20.80 3.62 -10.63
N TYR A 240 21.27 2.40 -10.47
CA TYR A 240 22.12 2.01 -9.35
C TYR A 240 23.14 0.96 -9.77
N ALA A 241 24.25 0.96 -9.05
CA ALA A 241 25.27 -0.07 -9.11
C ALA A 241 25.80 -0.35 -7.71
N GLN A 242 26.12 -1.61 -7.44
CA GLN A 242 26.70 -2.07 -6.19
C GLN A 242 27.68 -3.20 -6.50
N ASP A 243 28.75 -3.26 -5.73
CA ASP A 243 29.69 -4.37 -5.71
C ASP A 243 29.92 -4.83 -4.26
N ALA A 244 29.95 -6.14 -4.06
CA ALA A 244 30.43 -6.79 -2.86
C ALA A 244 31.75 -7.51 -3.19
N LEU A 245 32.85 -6.88 -2.82
CA LEU A 245 34.22 -7.34 -3.06
C LEU A 245 34.68 -8.21 -1.91
N TYR A 246 34.98 -9.48 -2.17
CA TYR A 246 35.52 -10.44 -1.22
C TYR A 246 37.05 -10.27 -1.11
N LEU A 247 37.49 -9.46 -0.14
CA LEU A 247 38.92 -9.18 0.09
C LEU A 247 39.68 -10.41 0.62
N THR A 248 39.00 -11.19 1.45
CA THR A 248 39.46 -12.48 2.01
C THR A 248 38.26 -13.35 2.32
N ASP A 249 38.42 -14.59 2.78
CA ASP A 249 37.34 -15.46 3.22
C ASP A 249 36.47 -14.85 4.33
N ASN A 250 37.03 -13.93 5.11
CA ASN A 250 36.40 -13.30 6.26
C ASN A 250 35.95 -11.85 6.01
N TRP A 251 36.57 -11.13 5.07
CA TRP A 251 36.30 -9.72 4.86
C TRP A 251 35.64 -9.44 3.52
N ILE A 252 34.49 -8.77 3.56
CA ILE A 252 33.76 -8.32 2.37
C ILE A 252 33.59 -6.80 2.46
N ALA A 253 34.06 -6.08 1.44
CA ALA A 253 33.78 -4.66 1.27
C ALA A 253 32.62 -4.47 0.33
N VAL A 254 31.63 -3.67 0.72
CA VAL A 254 30.46 -3.35 -0.11
C VAL A 254 30.49 -1.87 -0.46
N ALA A 255 30.42 -1.56 -1.75
CA ALA A 255 30.29 -0.20 -2.25
C ALA A 255 29.12 -0.12 -3.22
N GLY A 256 28.37 0.95 -3.17
CA GLY A 256 27.27 1.16 -4.09
C GLY A 256 26.92 2.63 -4.24
N ILE A 257 26.22 2.92 -5.34
CA ILE A 257 25.72 4.26 -5.63
C ILE A 257 24.36 4.15 -6.32
N ARG A 258 23.45 5.03 -5.97
CA ARG A 258 22.14 5.19 -6.63
C ARG A 258 21.96 6.64 -7.01
N TYR A 259 21.54 6.86 -8.23
CA TYR A 259 20.96 8.10 -8.70
C TYR A 259 19.46 7.95 -8.77
N GLN A 260 18.73 8.95 -8.30
CA GLN A 260 17.27 9.02 -8.40
C GLN A 260 16.86 10.41 -8.84
N TYR A 261 15.98 10.47 -9.84
CA TYR A 261 15.25 11.65 -10.26
C TYR A 261 13.78 11.46 -9.93
N TYR A 262 13.14 12.49 -9.37
CA TYR A 262 11.79 12.43 -8.86
C TYR A 262 11.01 13.68 -9.27
N THR A 263 9.74 13.49 -9.66
CA THR A 263 8.79 14.57 -9.90
C THR A 263 7.53 14.35 -9.10
N GLN A 264 6.92 15.45 -8.62
CA GLN A 264 5.63 15.43 -7.95
C GLN A 264 4.77 16.59 -8.45
N TYR A 265 3.56 16.26 -8.87
CA TYR A 265 2.51 17.21 -9.20
C TYR A 265 1.29 16.92 -8.34
N ALA A 266 0.78 17.92 -7.60
CA ALA A 266 -0.39 17.76 -6.78
C ALA A 266 -1.25 19.03 -6.74
N GLY A 267 -2.53 18.83 -6.55
CA GLY A 267 -3.50 19.91 -6.42
C GLY A 267 -4.89 19.40 -6.08
N LYS A 268 -5.83 20.32 -5.95
CA LYS A 268 -7.24 20.02 -5.67
C LYS A 268 -8.14 21.20 -5.99
N GLY A 269 -9.43 20.95 -5.98
CA GLY A 269 -10.45 22.00 -6.03
C GLY A 269 -11.11 22.18 -7.38
N ARG A 270 -12.25 22.87 -7.36
CA ARG A 270 -13.03 23.29 -8.52
C ARG A 270 -13.28 24.80 -8.44
N PRO A 271 -12.53 25.66 -9.16
CA PRO A 271 -11.50 25.31 -10.16
C PRO A 271 -10.27 24.65 -9.51
N PHE A 272 -9.56 23.83 -10.30
CA PHE A 272 -8.38 23.10 -9.84
C PHE A 272 -7.24 24.07 -9.50
N ASN A 273 -6.64 23.90 -8.33
CA ASN A 273 -5.52 24.70 -7.84
C ASN A 273 -4.33 23.78 -7.55
N VAL A 274 -3.23 24.02 -8.26
CA VAL A 274 -1.95 23.33 -8.05
C VAL A 274 -1.33 23.82 -6.75
N ASN A 275 -0.95 22.92 -5.86
CA ASN A 275 -0.27 23.22 -4.61
C ASN A 275 1.16 22.65 -4.54
N THR A 276 1.50 21.75 -5.45
CA THR A 276 2.83 21.16 -5.56
C THR A 276 3.13 20.90 -7.04
N ASP A 277 4.25 21.42 -7.50
CA ASP A 277 4.85 21.11 -8.80
C ASP A 277 6.36 21.17 -8.58
N SER A 278 6.94 20.03 -8.25
CA SER A 278 8.34 19.92 -7.83
C SER A 278 9.06 18.79 -8.52
N ARG A 279 10.35 18.95 -8.64
CA ARG A 279 11.29 17.93 -9.12
C ARG A 279 12.56 18.03 -8.30
N ASP A 280 13.17 16.88 -8.09
CA ASP A 280 14.44 16.80 -7.36
C ASP A 280 15.25 15.60 -7.86
N GLU A 281 16.55 15.62 -7.56
CA GLU A 281 17.46 14.54 -7.88
C GLU A 281 18.45 14.32 -6.74
N GLN A 282 18.84 13.07 -6.52
CA GLN A 282 19.71 12.71 -5.42
C GLN A 282 20.67 11.58 -5.81
N TRP A 283 21.91 11.73 -5.42
CA TRP A 283 22.91 10.67 -5.38
C TRP A 283 23.00 10.11 -3.97
N THR A 284 22.88 8.80 -3.83
CA THR A 284 22.95 8.12 -2.54
C THR A 284 24.06 7.08 -2.57
N PRO A 285 25.25 7.40 -2.04
CA PRO A 285 26.34 6.43 -1.89
C PRO A 285 26.06 5.49 -0.71
N LYS A 286 26.55 4.26 -0.82
CA LYS A 286 26.54 3.23 0.24
C LYS A 286 27.92 2.62 0.36
N LEU A 287 28.42 2.53 1.59
CA LEU A 287 29.67 1.83 1.92
C LEU A 287 29.40 0.91 3.11
N GLY A 288 30.00 -0.26 3.09
CA GLY A 288 29.89 -1.26 4.15
C GLY A 288 31.13 -2.14 4.22
N LEU A 289 31.41 -2.64 5.40
CA LEU A 289 32.43 -3.65 5.64
C LEU A 289 31.81 -4.77 6.47
N VAL A 290 31.93 -5.98 6.00
CA VAL A 290 31.41 -7.18 6.68
C VAL A 290 32.56 -8.06 7.08
N TYR A 291 32.56 -8.50 8.34
CA TYR A 291 33.49 -9.50 8.84
C TYR A 291 32.73 -10.77 9.22
N LYS A 292 33.07 -11.89 8.61
CA LYS A 292 32.54 -13.22 8.95
C LYS A 292 33.36 -13.80 10.10
N LEU A 293 32.71 -14.10 11.23
CA LEU A 293 33.39 -14.69 12.40
C LEU A 293 33.92 -16.11 12.13
N THR A 294 33.25 -16.82 11.22
CA THR A 294 33.68 -18.15 10.74
C THR A 294 33.66 -18.14 9.21
N PRO A 295 34.70 -18.68 8.53
CA PRO A 295 34.57 -18.94 7.09
C PRO A 295 33.43 -19.93 6.83
N SER A 296 32.56 -19.61 5.90
CA SER A 296 31.47 -20.50 5.48
C SER A 296 31.87 -21.22 4.21
#